data_794ad17290a0a0ae8b4b038bd5af57f2
#
_entry.id   794ad17290a0a0ae8b4b038bd5af57f2
#
_cell.length_a   1.000
_cell.length_b   1.000
_cell.length_c   1.000
_cell.angle_alpha   90.00
_cell.angle_beta   90.00
_cell.angle_gamma   90.00
#
_symmetry.space_group_name_H-M   'P 1'
#
loop_
_entity.id
_entity.type
_entity.pdbx_description
1 polymer ?
#
loop_
_entity_poly.entity_id
_entity_poly.type
_entity_poly.pdbx_seq_one_letter_code
_entity_poly.pdbx_strand_id
1 'polypeptide(L)'
;GGCRRYHPGPHQYTDDQMRRRIQKLKWKLKRMGGVDIVVTHAPPYGLGDGDDPAHWGFESLVELLDTYHPQYLVHGHVHIRYGARERVRDYNGTTLINATERYTFEIPDRPVDGKQLGQVIYKTRQKREDPLERHC
;
A
#
# COMPACT_ATOMS: atom_id res chain seq x y z
N GLY A 1 -1.88 9.26 -1.41
CA GLY A 1 -2.04 10.28 -0.43
C GLY A 1 -0.71 10.73 0.13
N GLY A 2 -0.67 11.97 0.62
CA GLY A 2 0.49 12.54 1.28
C GLY A 2 0.72 11.98 2.67
N CYS A 3 1.49 12.70 3.47
CA CYS A 3 1.68 12.45 4.88
C CYS A 3 0.44 12.86 5.68
N ARG A 4 0.41 12.50 6.96
CA ARG A 4 -0.61 12.98 7.89
C ARG A 4 -0.67 14.51 7.83
N ARG A 5 -1.87 15.09 7.84
CA ARG A 5 -2.05 16.53 7.70
C ARG A 5 -1.40 17.27 8.88
N TYR A 6 -0.39 18.01 8.54
CA TYR A 6 0.33 18.86 9.48
C TYR A 6 0.22 20.35 9.09
N HIS A 7 -0.06 20.67 7.82
CA HIS A 7 -0.41 21.99 7.32
C HIS A 7 -1.43 21.91 6.17
N PRO A 8 -2.15 23.00 5.83
CA PRO A 8 -3.01 23.04 4.66
C PRO A 8 -2.19 22.87 3.37
N GLY A 9 -2.65 22.00 2.48
CA GLY A 9 -1.98 21.79 1.20
C GLY A 9 -2.64 20.68 0.37
N PRO A 10 -2.36 20.63 -0.92
CA PRO A 10 -2.86 19.58 -1.79
C PRO A 10 -2.27 18.23 -1.35
N HIS A 11 -3.07 17.20 -1.43
CA HIS A 11 -2.67 15.82 -1.07
C HIS A 11 -2.28 15.58 0.39
N GLN A 12 -2.53 16.55 1.27
CA GLN A 12 -2.41 16.40 2.72
C GLN A 12 -3.75 15.93 3.29
N TYR A 13 -3.74 14.88 4.09
CA TYR A 13 -4.96 14.29 4.63
C TYR A 13 -4.90 14.21 6.15
N THR A 14 -6.04 14.43 6.82
CA THR A 14 -6.22 14.03 8.21
C THR A 14 -6.37 12.51 8.27
N ASP A 15 -6.18 11.92 9.45
CA ASP A 15 -6.37 10.49 9.62
C ASP A 15 -7.80 10.04 9.28
N ASP A 16 -8.81 10.82 9.68
CA ASP A 16 -10.21 10.56 9.31
C ASP A 16 -10.47 10.60 7.80
N GLN A 17 -9.80 11.51 7.10
CA GLN A 17 -9.90 11.56 5.63
C GLN A 17 -9.25 10.31 5.01
N MET A 18 -8.12 9.86 5.54
CA MET A 18 -7.46 8.64 5.08
C MET A 18 -8.31 7.40 5.40
N ARG A 19 -8.87 7.31 6.60
CA ARG A 19 -9.80 6.24 7.00
C ARG A 19 -10.99 6.14 6.06
N ARG A 20 -11.62 7.26 5.70
CA ARG A 20 -12.73 7.29 4.72
C ARG A 20 -12.30 6.82 3.32
N ARG A 21 -11.07 7.12 2.90
CA ARG A 21 -10.51 6.63 1.63
C ARG A 21 -10.33 5.11 1.64
N ILE A 22 -9.81 4.58 2.73
CA ILE A 22 -9.66 3.12 2.94
C ILE A 22 -11.02 2.44 2.96
N GLN A 23 -12.01 3.01 3.67
CA GLN A 23 -13.37 2.46 3.74
C GLN A 23 -14.04 2.35 2.36
N LYS A 24 -13.78 3.28 1.44
CA LYS A 24 -14.29 3.20 0.05
C LYS A 24 -13.77 1.97 -0.71
N LEU A 25 -12.64 1.43 -0.31
CA LEU A 25 -12.06 0.22 -0.91
C LEU A 25 -12.64 -1.07 -0.32
N LYS A 26 -13.31 -1.00 0.84
CA LYS A 26 -13.78 -2.16 1.61
C LYS A 26 -14.52 -3.20 0.77
N TRP A 27 -15.47 -2.75 -0.06
CA TRP A 27 -16.23 -3.65 -0.93
C TRP A 27 -15.35 -4.35 -1.96
N LYS A 28 -14.41 -3.61 -2.52
CA LYS A 28 -13.47 -4.13 -3.52
C LYS A 28 -12.54 -5.17 -2.89
N LEU A 29 -11.98 -4.85 -1.72
CA LEU A 29 -11.11 -5.75 -0.96
C LEU A 29 -11.86 -7.02 -0.56
N LYS A 30 -13.10 -6.89 -0.06
CA LYS A 30 -13.94 -8.06 0.28
C LYS A 30 -14.19 -8.97 -0.93
N ARG A 31 -14.49 -8.40 -2.10
CA ARG A 31 -14.70 -9.20 -3.33
C ARG A 31 -13.46 -9.87 -3.85
N MET A 32 -12.28 -9.33 -3.57
CA MET A 32 -10.98 -9.86 -3.97
C MET A 32 -10.41 -10.86 -2.97
N GLY A 33 -11.05 -11.04 -1.81
CA GLY A 33 -10.53 -11.89 -0.74
C GLY A 33 -9.41 -11.28 0.09
N GLY A 34 -9.22 -9.94 0.00
CA GLY A 34 -8.18 -9.21 0.73
C GLY A 34 -7.26 -8.40 -0.18
N VAL A 35 -6.06 -8.14 0.31
CA VAL A 35 -5.00 -7.43 -0.39
C VAL A 35 -3.65 -8.02 0.00
N ASP A 36 -2.79 -8.31 -0.96
CA ASP A 36 -1.46 -8.85 -0.70
C ASP A 36 -0.42 -7.76 -0.51
N ILE A 37 -0.51 -6.69 -1.29
CA ILE A 37 0.46 -5.60 -1.30
C ILE A 37 -0.28 -4.28 -1.18
N VAL A 38 0.08 -3.50 -0.18
CA VAL A 38 -0.38 -2.11 0.01
C VAL A 38 0.77 -1.16 -0.31
N VAL A 39 0.52 -0.17 -1.16
CA VAL A 39 1.50 0.86 -1.49
C VAL A 39 0.95 2.21 -1.06
N THR A 40 1.71 2.91 -0.22
CA THR A 40 1.34 4.23 0.30
C THR A 40 2.51 5.22 0.16
N HIS A 41 2.23 6.51 0.21
CA HIS A 41 3.30 7.50 0.31
C HIS A 41 3.83 7.58 1.73
N ALA A 42 2.93 7.77 2.71
CA ALA A 42 3.28 7.85 4.12
C ALA A 42 3.24 6.46 4.80
N PRO A 43 4.03 6.26 5.86
CA PRO A 43 4.00 5.04 6.67
C PRO A 43 2.74 4.94 7.54
N PRO A 44 2.47 3.77 8.13
CA PRO A 44 1.57 3.65 9.28
C PRO A 44 2.17 4.34 10.51
N TYR A 45 1.33 4.85 11.39
CA TYR A 45 1.74 5.52 12.63
C TYR A 45 2.52 4.57 13.55
N GLY A 46 3.66 5.05 14.07
CA GLY A 46 4.55 4.28 14.95
C GLY A 46 5.31 3.14 14.26
N LEU A 47 5.14 2.95 12.96
CA LEU A 47 5.72 1.83 12.21
C LEU A 47 6.67 2.34 11.10
N GLY A 48 7.75 2.98 11.50
CA GLY A 48 8.74 3.54 10.59
C GLY A 48 8.47 4.97 10.17
N ASP A 49 7.57 5.66 10.85
CA ASP A 49 7.31 7.10 10.72
C ASP A 49 8.35 7.96 11.47
N GLY A 50 8.24 9.28 11.36
CA GLY A 50 9.15 10.24 11.99
C GLY A 50 8.68 10.67 13.37
N ASP A 51 9.60 11.31 14.11
CA ASP A 51 9.32 11.84 15.45
C ASP A 51 8.66 13.23 15.38
N ASP A 52 8.72 13.89 14.23
CA ASP A 52 8.13 15.21 14.02
C ASP A 52 6.77 15.12 13.29
N PRO A 53 5.88 16.12 13.49
CA PRO A 53 4.53 16.10 12.93
C PRO A 53 4.45 15.97 11.40
N ALA A 54 5.47 16.44 10.67
CA ALA A 54 5.51 16.36 9.22
C ALA A 54 5.72 14.92 8.71
N HIS A 55 6.29 14.06 9.55
CA HIS A 55 6.62 12.68 9.22
C HIS A 55 5.79 11.65 9.98
N TRP A 56 4.80 12.08 10.77
CA TRP A 56 3.87 11.15 11.42
C TRP A 56 3.07 10.35 10.40
N GLY A 57 2.99 9.05 10.65
CA GLY A 57 2.19 8.12 9.87
C GLY A 57 0.69 8.22 10.17
N PHE A 58 -0.09 7.38 9.48
CA PHE A 58 -1.54 7.29 9.65
C PHE A 58 -1.92 6.13 10.57
N GLU A 59 -2.73 6.40 11.59
CA GLU A 59 -3.35 5.37 12.44
C GLU A 59 -4.30 4.49 11.63
N SER A 60 -5.03 5.07 10.69
CA SER A 60 -5.91 4.35 9.77
C SER A 60 -5.19 3.34 8.87
N LEU A 61 -3.88 3.51 8.64
CA LEU A 61 -3.07 2.49 7.96
C LEU A 61 -2.74 1.32 8.90
N VAL A 62 -2.54 1.58 10.19
CA VAL A 62 -2.39 0.50 11.19
C VAL A 62 -3.69 -0.32 11.27
N GLU A 63 -4.85 0.34 11.33
CA GLU A 63 -6.17 -0.31 11.29
C GLU A 63 -6.36 -1.17 10.03
N LEU A 64 -5.83 -0.71 8.88
CA LEU A 64 -5.85 -1.49 7.64
C LEU A 64 -5.00 -2.75 7.75
N LEU A 65 -3.79 -2.63 8.32
CA LEU A 65 -2.90 -3.78 8.53
C LEU A 65 -3.55 -4.82 9.44
N ASP A 66 -4.14 -4.37 10.55
CA ASP A 66 -4.81 -5.25 11.52
C ASP A 66 -6.09 -5.91 10.97
N THR A 67 -6.72 -5.27 9.99
CA THR A 67 -7.97 -5.78 9.39
C THR A 67 -7.71 -6.76 8.25
N TYR A 68 -6.74 -6.48 7.39
CA TYR A 68 -6.54 -7.21 6.14
C TYR A 68 -5.28 -8.07 6.10
N HIS A 69 -4.35 -7.87 7.03
CA HIS A 69 -3.07 -8.60 7.13
C HIS A 69 -2.39 -8.78 5.76
N PRO A 70 -2.11 -7.68 5.02
CA PRO A 70 -1.40 -7.79 3.75
C PRO A 70 -0.02 -8.40 3.97
N GLN A 71 0.51 -9.07 2.97
CA GLN A 71 1.87 -9.62 3.04
C GLN A 71 2.93 -8.52 3.11
N TYR A 72 2.70 -7.44 2.33
CA TYR A 72 3.61 -6.29 2.28
C TYR A 72 2.88 -4.96 2.39
N LEU A 73 3.50 -4.00 3.09
CA LEU A 73 3.19 -2.59 2.95
C LEU A 73 4.47 -1.85 2.54
N VAL A 74 4.43 -1.21 1.38
CA VAL A 74 5.55 -0.42 0.84
C VAL A 74 5.23 1.06 0.96
N HIS A 75 6.11 1.82 1.58
CA HIS A 75 5.93 3.26 1.76
C HIS A 75 7.23 4.03 1.46
N GLY A 76 7.14 5.34 1.37
CA GLY A 76 8.25 6.26 1.23
C GLY A 76 8.23 7.33 2.32
N HIS A 77 8.36 8.58 1.92
CA HIS A 77 8.24 9.80 2.70
C HIS A 77 9.34 10.02 3.75
N VAL A 78 9.61 9.05 4.63
CA VAL A 78 10.64 9.15 5.67
C VAL A 78 11.99 8.76 5.09
N HIS A 79 12.89 9.72 4.97
CA HIS A 79 14.23 9.50 4.43
C HIS A 79 15.11 8.76 5.43
N ILE A 80 15.80 7.71 4.98
CA ILE A 80 16.64 6.86 5.84
C ILE A 80 17.93 7.54 6.25
N ARG A 81 18.35 8.60 5.54
CA ARG A 81 19.60 9.34 5.80
C ARG A 81 19.67 10.02 7.17
N TYR A 82 18.54 10.21 7.83
CA TYR A 82 18.45 10.91 9.12
C TYR A 82 18.36 9.96 10.32
N GLY A 83 19.21 8.94 10.35
CA GLY A 83 19.33 8.01 11.47
C GLY A 83 19.30 6.55 11.05
N ALA A 84 19.75 5.66 11.91
CA ALA A 84 19.77 4.20 11.70
C ALA A 84 18.36 3.61 11.82
N ARG A 85 17.46 3.96 10.88
CA ARG A 85 16.11 3.40 10.83
C ARG A 85 16.12 2.16 9.96
N GLU A 86 15.52 1.11 10.45
CA GLU A 86 15.35 -0.12 9.69
C GLU A 86 14.51 0.13 8.44
N ARG A 87 15.04 -0.26 7.29
CA ARG A 87 14.33 -0.20 6.02
C ARG A 87 13.19 -1.22 5.95
N VAL A 88 13.39 -2.38 6.56
CA VAL A 88 12.44 -3.48 6.57
C VAL A 88 12.06 -3.82 8.00
N ARG A 89 10.78 -3.96 8.26
CA ARG A 89 10.23 -4.26 9.59
C ARG A 89 9.07 -5.24 9.46
N ASP A 90 8.89 -6.10 10.42
CA ASP A 90 7.68 -6.92 10.54
C ASP A 90 6.68 -6.30 11.51
N TYR A 91 5.41 -6.38 11.16
CA TYR A 91 4.29 -6.03 12.03
C TYR A 91 3.14 -7.02 11.83
N ASN A 92 2.91 -7.87 12.82
CA ASN A 92 1.82 -8.86 12.80
C ASN A 92 1.77 -9.71 11.53
N GLY A 93 2.95 -10.10 10.99
CA GLY A 93 3.08 -10.88 9.77
C GLY A 93 2.99 -10.06 8.47
N THR A 94 2.90 -8.74 8.54
CA THR A 94 3.06 -7.84 7.40
C THR A 94 4.50 -7.31 7.36
N THR A 95 5.18 -7.50 6.24
CA THR A 95 6.49 -6.90 6.02
C THR A 95 6.33 -5.46 5.54
N LEU A 96 6.74 -4.50 6.38
CA LEU A 96 6.78 -3.08 6.02
C LEU A 96 8.12 -2.73 5.40
N ILE A 97 8.10 -2.03 4.26
CA ILE A 97 9.30 -1.67 3.50
C ILE A 97 9.28 -0.17 3.24
N ASN A 98 10.30 0.53 3.76
CA ASN A 98 10.57 1.90 3.36
C ASN A 98 11.37 1.91 2.05
N ALA A 99 10.71 2.21 0.95
CA ALA A 99 11.29 2.24 -0.40
C ALA A 99 11.80 3.63 -0.81
N THR A 100 12.04 4.52 0.15
CA THR A 100 12.60 5.86 -0.12
C THR A 100 13.89 5.74 -0.93
N GLU A 101 14.04 6.56 -1.97
CA GLU A 101 15.10 6.57 -2.96
C GLU A 101 14.99 5.37 -3.92
N ARG A 102 15.64 4.27 -3.63
CA ARG A 102 15.60 3.05 -4.43
C ARG A 102 15.79 1.83 -3.55
N TYR A 103 14.86 0.88 -3.65
CA TYR A 103 14.97 -0.40 -2.97
C TYR A 103 14.39 -1.51 -3.86
N THR A 104 15.11 -2.60 -3.99
CA THR A 104 14.66 -3.78 -4.74
C THR A 104 14.51 -4.95 -3.77
N PHE A 105 13.40 -5.66 -3.85
CA PHE A 105 13.16 -6.86 -3.09
C PHE A 105 12.38 -7.86 -3.95
N GLU A 106 12.50 -9.12 -3.61
CA GLU A 106 11.79 -10.20 -4.27
C GLU A 106 10.54 -10.57 -3.48
N ILE A 107 9.44 -10.74 -4.17
CA ILE A 107 8.20 -11.25 -3.60
C ILE A 107 8.12 -12.71 -4.00
N PRO A 108 8.20 -13.65 -3.04
CA PRO A 108 8.09 -15.07 -3.34
C PRO A 108 6.71 -15.38 -3.93
N ASP A 109 6.70 -16.22 -4.94
CA ASP A 109 5.46 -16.73 -5.53
C ASP A 109 4.62 -17.42 -4.45
N ARG A 110 3.40 -16.87 -4.24
CA ARG A 110 2.43 -17.58 -3.42
C ARG A 110 1.89 -18.75 -4.23
N PRO A 111 1.76 -19.97 -3.66
CA PRO A 111 0.96 -20.99 -4.30
C PRO A 111 -0.45 -20.47 -4.47
N VAL A 112 -0.77 -20.01 -5.67
CA VAL A 112 -2.08 -19.46 -6.00
C VAL A 112 -3.01 -20.64 -6.18
N ASP A 113 -4.09 -20.71 -5.40
CA ASP A 113 -5.17 -21.66 -5.65
C ASP A 113 -5.65 -21.44 -7.10
N GLY A 114 -5.57 -22.48 -7.93
CA GLY A 114 -5.75 -22.37 -9.38
C GLY A 114 -7.04 -21.70 -9.85
N LYS A 115 -8.04 -21.59 -8.96
CA LYS A 115 -9.30 -20.87 -9.18
C LYS A 115 -9.12 -19.35 -9.17
N GLN A 116 -8.20 -18.81 -8.35
CA GLN A 116 -7.97 -17.35 -8.30
C GLN A 116 -7.11 -16.87 -9.46
N LEU A 117 -6.13 -17.66 -9.88
CA LEU A 117 -5.29 -17.33 -11.03
C LEU A 117 -6.10 -17.22 -12.33
N GLY A 118 -7.05 -18.12 -12.55
CA GLY A 118 -7.94 -18.10 -13.71
C GLY A 118 -8.78 -16.84 -13.83
N GLN A 119 -9.29 -16.31 -12.73
CA GLN A 119 -10.10 -15.08 -12.74
C GLN A 119 -9.28 -13.81 -13.01
N VAL A 120 -8.04 -13.75 -12.49
CA VAL A 120 -7.17 -12.58 -12.69
C VAL A 120 -6.64 -12.54 -14.13
N ILE A 121 -6.21 -13.67 -14.67
CA ILE A 121 -5.71 -13.77 -16.05
C ILE A 121 -6.83 -13.48 -17.07
N TYR A 122 -8.04 -13.94 -16.82
CA TYR A 122 -9.18 -13.70 -17.71
C TYR A 122 -9.55 -12.22 -17.79
N LYS A 123 -9.58 -11.50 -16.67
CA LYS A 123 -9.84 -10.05 -16.65
C LYS A 123 -8.74 -9.23 -17.33
N THR A 124 -7.51 -9.65 -17.24
CA THR A 124 -6.36 -8.97 -17.87
C THR A 124 -6.35 -9.18 -19.38
N ARG A 125 -6.72 -10.37 -19.88
CA ARG A 125 -6.84 -10.66 -21.31
C ARG A 125 -7.97 -9.90 -22.00
N GLN A 126 -9.14 -9.78 -21.37
CA GLN A 126 -10.26 -9.02 -21.93
C GLN A 126 -9.96 -7.51 -22.07
N LYS A 127 -9.04 -6.96 -21.27
CA LYS A 127 -8.65 -5.54 -21.36
C LYS A 127 -7.59 -5.25 -22.43
N ARG A 128 -6.96 -6.28 -23.01
CA ARG A 128 -5.92 -6.15 -24.05
C ARG A 128 -6.37 -6.41 -25.47
N GLU A 129 -7.61 -6.77 -25.68
CA GLU A 129 -8.22 -6.77 -27.01
C GLU A 129 -8.74 -5.36 -27.31
N ASP A 130 -7.81 -4.44 -27.56
CA ASP A 130 -8.10 -3.10 -28.02
C ASP A 130 -8.50 -3.15 -29.51
N PRO A 131 -9.61 -2.52 -29.93
CA PRO A 131 -10.14 -2.64 -31.29
C PRO A 131 -9.39 -1.83 -32.33
N LEU A 132 -8.14 -1.49 -32.17
CA LEU A 132 -7.37 -0.62 -33.09
C LEU A 132 -6.63 -1.36 -34.22
N GLU A 133 -6.83 -2.68 -34.41
CA GLU A 133 -6.28 -3.39 -35.56
C GLU A 133 -7.35 -3.79 -36.56
N ARG A 134 -8.20 -2.86 -36.96
CA ARG A 134 -9.00 -3.01 -38.19
C ARG A 134 -9.04 -1.71 -38.97
N HIS A 135 -7.90 -1.29 -39.48
CA HIS A 135 -7.85 -0.46 -40.66
C HIS A 135 -6.48 -0.63 -41.37
N CYS A 136 -6.40 -1.61 -42.21
CA CYS A 136 -5.68 -1.63 -43.47
C CYS A 136 -6.39 -2.55 -44.41
#